data_1bca3a62e487b9b1a752c58c7af1c0db
#
_entry.id   1bca3a62e487b9b1a752c58c7af1c0db
#
_cell.length_a   1.000
_cell.length_b   1.000
_cell.length_c   1.000
_cell.angle_alpha   90.00
_cell.angle_beta   90.00
_cell.angle_gamma   90.00
#
_symmetry.space_group_name_H-M   'P 1'
#
loop_
_entity.id
_entity.type
_entity.pdbx_description
1 polymer ?
#
loop_
_entity_poly.entity_id
_entity_poly.type
_entity_poly.pdbx_seq_one_letter_code
_entity_poly.pdbx_strand_id
1 'polypeptide(L)'
;MNNWTEEVDKLLHVAHYCTTLGMNRKFAYNLVDRSLRAASDVLSAQCTNVVNNTASVLQWTTQWSEEAMTEYDRIKNELTERRGGKAPTHRQITQWRDVRGKRPFTVEHEYPILIPKKGVLDDHWTEQQLKDWMWTYGKATIITHPENDRLLNHTADMQIAAKRYSTAGIKTVHHYNFT
;
A
#
# COMPACT_ATOMS: atom_id res chain seq x y z
N MET A 1 19.53 2.01 -13.63
CA MET A 1 18.15 2.38 -13.24
C MET A 1 17.45 1.10 -12.83
N ASN A 2 16.99 1.00 -11.60
CA ASN A 2 16.17 -0.15 -11.20
C ASN A 2 14.85 -0.08 -11.97
N ASN A 3 14.62 -1.04 -12.86
CA ASN A 3 13.38 -1.12 -13.62
C ASN A 3 12.27 -1.67 -12.72
N TRP A 4 11.69 -0.79 -11.90
CA TRP A 4 10.64 -1.18 -10.96
C TRP A 4 9.39 -1.73 -11.67
N THR A 5 9.14 -1.33 -12.92
CA THR A 5 8.02 -1.83 -13.73
C THR A 5 8.21 -3.31 -14.09
N GLU A 6 9.44 -3.69 -14.46
CA GLU A 6 9.79 -5.09 -14.72
C GLU A 6 9.65 -5.96 -13.45
N GLU A 7 9.98 -5.40 -12.29
CA GLU A 7 9.83 -6.12 -11.01
C GLU A 7 8.35 -6.35 -10.68
N VAL A 8 7.48 -5.36 -10.91
CA VAL A 8 6.04 -5.54 -10.80
C VAL A 8 5.54 -6.67 -11.68
N ASP A 9 5.94 -6.67 -12.96
CA ASP A 9 5.53 -7.71 -13.92
C ASP A 9 6.00 -9.11 -13.50
N LYS A 10 7.21 -9.24 -12.97
CA LYS A 10 7.72 -10.53 -12.42
C LYS A 10 6.88 -11.00 -11.23
N LEU A 11 6.55 -10.10 -10.31
CA LEU A 11 5.73 -10.44 -9.13
C LEU A 11 4.32 -10.87 -9.52
N LEU A 12 3.71 -10.20 -10.52
CA LEU A 12 2.40 -10.57 -11.04
C LEU A 12 2.44 -11.89 -11.81
N HIS A 13 3.51 -12.13 -12.57
CA HIS A 13 3.74 -13.43 -13.22
C HIS A 13 3.81 -14.55 -12.17
N VAL A 14 4.58 -14.37 -11.09
CA VAL A 14 4.67 -15.35 -9.99
C VAL A 14 3.30 -15.58 -9.36
N ALA A 15 2.52 -14.51 -9.08
CA ALA A 15 1.19 -14.64 -8.52
C ALA A 15 0.26 -15.48 -9.41
N HIS A 16 0.26 -15.24 -10.71
CA HIS A 16 -0.55 -16.00 -11.66
C HIS A 16 -0.03 -17.43 -11.81
N TYR A 17 1.28 -17.63 -11.98
CA TYR A 17 1.88 -18.94 -12.18
C TYR A 17 1.63 -19.91 -11.01
N CYS A 18 1.58 -19.43 -9.79
CA CYS A 18 1.26 -20.24 -8.61
C CYS A 18 -0.09 -20.97 -8.72
N THR A 19 -1.02 -20.49 -9.52
CA THR A 19 -2.32 -21.15 -9.71
C THR A 19 -2.27 -22.33 -10.67
N THR A 20 -1.25 -22.38 -11.55
CA THR A 20 -1.09 -23.43 -12.55
C THR A 20 -0.29 -24.64 -12.05
N LEU A 21 0.38 -24.52 -10.90
CA LEU A 21 1.32 -25.53 -10.40
C LEU A 21 0.67 -26.71 -9.64
N GLY A 22 -0.66 -26.79 -9.57
CA GLY A 22 -1.34 -27.85 -8.82
C GLY A 22 -1.02 -27.86 -7.31
N MET A 23 -0.58 -26.75 -6.76
CA MET A 23 -0.22 -26.60 -5.35
C MET A 23 -1.41 -26.76 -4.42
N ASN A 24 -1.14 -27.13 -3.14
CA ASN A 24 -2.14 -27.05 -2.10
C ASN A 24 -2.74 -25.62 -2.06
N ARG A 25 -4.08 -25.52 -2.06
CA ARG A 25 -4.81 -24.24 -2.13
C ARG A 25 -4.37 -23.23 -1.07
N LYS A 26 -4.09 -23.66 0.16
CA LYS A 26 -3.64 -22.77 1.24
C LYS A 26 -2.25 -22.20 0.95
N PHE A 27 -1.37 -22.99 0.35
CA PHE A 27 -0.03 -22.55 -0.02
C PHE A 27 -0.07 -21.58 -1.20
N ALA A 28 -0.83 -21.91 -2.26
CA ALA A 28 -1.06 -21.04 -3.40
C ALA A 28 -1.66 -19.69 -2.95
N TYR A 29 -2.67 -19.70 -2.07
CA TYR A 29 -3.29 -18.50 -1.51
C TYR A 29 -2.26 -17.58 -0.84
N ASN A 30 -1.34 -18.13 -0.04
CA ASN A 30 -0.32 -17.33 0.65
C ASN A 30 0.73 -16.75 -0.32
N LEU A 31 1.13 -17.51 -1.33
CA LEU A 31 2.09 -17.03 -2.34
C LEU A 31 1.48 -15.92 -3.19
N VAL A 32 0.25 -16.11 -3.67
CA VAL A 32 -0.49 -15.09 -4.43
C VAL A 32 -0.63 -13.82 -3.60
N ASP A 33 -1.08 -13.91 -2.34
CA ASP A 33 -1.24 -12.75 -1.45
C ASP A 33 0.07 -11.97 -1.28
N ARG A 34 1.19 -12.67 -1.02
CA ARG A 34 2.50 -12.03 -0.85
C ARG A 34 3.00 -11.38 -2.14
N SER A 35 2.86 -12.04 -3.27
CA SER A 35 3.29 -11.50 -4.56
C SER A 35 2.48 -10.27 -4.95
N LEU A 36 1.16 -10.27 -4.74
CA LEU A 36 0.30 -9.12 -5.01
C LEU A 36 0.61 -7.93 -4.10
N ARG A 37 0.85 -8.17 -2.80
CA ARG A 37 1.26 -7.10 -1.87
C ARG A 37 2.61 -6.52 -2.26
N ALA A 38 3.59 -7.37 -2.57
CA ALA A 38 4.90 -6.91 -3.02
C ALA A 38 4.81 -6.09 -4.31
N ALA A 39 3.99 -6.51 -5.28
CA ALA A 39 3.75 -5.76 -6.50
C ALA A 39 3.09 -4.39 -6.21
N SER A 40 2.11 -4.35 -5.32
CA SER A 40 1.48 -3.11 -4.88
C SER A 40 2.46 -2.16 -4.18
N ASP A 41 3.33 -2.69 -3.31
CA ASP A 41 4.36 -1.90 -2.63
C ASP A 41 5.31 -1.25 -3.65
N VAL A 42 5.78 -2.01 -4.63
CA VAL A 42 6.65 -1.50 -5.72
C VAL A 42 5.94 -0.46 -6.58
N LEU A 43 4.67 -0.72 -6.95
CA LEU A 43 3.83 0.23 -7.70
C LEU A 43 3.66 1.56 -6.95
N SER A 44 3.40 1.50 -5.65
CA SER A 44 3.11 2.67 -4.83
C SER A 44 4.35 3.52 -4.58
N ALA A 45 5.50 2.87 -4.36
CA ALA A 45 6.77 3.51 -4.08
C ALA A 45 7.59 3.81 -5.34
N GLN A 46 7.25 3.22 -6.49
CA GLN A 46 7.99 3.28 -7.75
C GLN A 46 9.48 2.91 -7.59
N CYS A 47 9.76 1.99 -6.68
CA CYS A 47 11.11 1.46 -6.45
C CYS A 47 11.07 0.01 -5.94
N THR A 48 12.17 -0.74 -6.13
CA THR A 48 12.25 -2.16 -5.77
C THR A 48 12.68 -2.41 -4.33
N ASN A 49 13.20 -1.40 -3.63
CA ASN A 49 13.77 -1.56 -2.28
C ASN A 49 12.72 -1.64 -1.17
N VAL A 50 11.43 -1.68 -1.52
CA VAL A 50 10.31 -1.68 -0.56
C VAL A 50 9.74 -3.05 -0.30
N VAL A 51 10.06 -4.05 -1.12
CA VAL A 51 9.51 -5.41 -1.00
C VAL A 51 9.74 -5.95 0.41
N ASN A 52 8.65 -6.37 1.06
CA ASN A 52 8.64 -6.88 2.45
C ASN A 52 9.15 -5.90 3.52
N ASN A 53 9.15 -4.59 3.26
CA ASN A 53 9.62 -3.57 4.20
C ASN A 53 8.61 -2.42 4.33
N THR A 54 7.62 -2.56 5.23
CA THR A 54 6.59 -1.55 5.48
C THR A 54 7.18 -0.17 5.82
N ALA A 55 8.31 -0.10 6.50
CA ALA A 55 8.95 1.18 6.81
C ALA A 55 9.45 1.88 5.55
N SER A 56 9.95 1.12 4.57
CA SER A 56 10.36 1.64 3.28
C SER A 56 9.15 2.02 2.43
N VAL A 57 8.05 1.23 2.46
CA VAL A 57 6.81 1.59 1.78
C VAL A 57 6.30 2.94 2.27
N LEU A 58 6.21 3.15 3.59
CA LEU A 58 5.81 4.43 4.19
C LEU A 58 6.73 5.58 3.76
N GLN A 59 8.03 5.31 3.54
CA GLN A 59 8.99 6.33 3.15
C GLN A 59 8.86 6.76 1.69
N TRP A 60 8.47 5.84 0.79
CA TRP A 60 8.53 6.07 -0.66
C TRP A 60 7.16 6.20 -1.34
N THR A 61 6.07 5.80 -0.67
CA THR A 61 4.72 5.94 -1.23
C THR A 61 4.34 7.42 -1.38
N THR A 62 3.89 7.77 -2.57
CA THR A 62 3.58 9.17 -2.94
C THR A 62 2.12 9.55 -2.72
N GLN A 63 1.22 8.58 -2.55
CA GLN A 63 -0.20 8.84 -2.34
C GLN A 63 -0.53 8.81 -0.85
N TRP A 64 -1.09 9.90 -0.33
CA TRP A 64 -1.42 10.09 1.08
C TRP A 64 -2.86 10.57 1.22
N SER A 65 -3.50 10.31 2.37
CA SER A 65 -4.74 11.00 2.69
C SER A 65 -4.48 12.42 3.21
N GLU A 66 -5.48 13.29 3.13
CA GLU A 66 -5.40 14.65 3.69
C GLU A 66 -5.17 14.62 5.21
N GLU A 67 -5.83 13.67 5.93
CA GLU A 67 -5.62 13.51 7.38
C GLU A 67 -4.20 13.04 7.70
N ALA A 68 -3.65 12.09 6.90
CA ALA A 68 -2.29 11.63 7.10
C ALA A 68 -1.27 12.74 6.82
N MET A 69 -1.51 13.63 5.84
CA MET A 69 -0.68 14.80 5.61
C MET A 69 -0.73 15.80 6.78
N THR A 70 -1.91 16.04 7.30
CA THR A 70 -2.10 16.91 8.49
C THR A 70 -1.33 16.35 9.70
N GLU A 71 -1.42 15.05 9.93
CA GLU A 71 -0.68 14.39 11.01
C GLU A 71 0.83 14.38 10.76
N TYR A 72 1.27 14.25 9.51
CA TYR A 72 2.67 14.38 9.12
C TYR A 72 3.23 15.76 9.49
N ASP A 73 2.52 16.83 9.15
CA ASP A 73 2.93 18.20 9.47
C ASP A 73 2.93 18.46 10.98
N ARG A 74 1.96 17.91 11.73
CA ARG A 74 1.94 18.00 13.20
C ARG A 74 3.20 17.35 13.79
N ILE A 75 3.54 16.14 13.37
CA ILE A 75 4.74 15.40 13.84
C ILE A 75 6.01 16.14 13.46
N LYS A 76 6.08 16.66 12.23
CA LYS A 76 7.20 17.45 11.74
C LYS A 76 7.46 18.67 12.64
N ASN A 77 6.42 19.41 13.00
CA ASN A 77 6.51 20.57 13.87
C ASN A 77 6.97 20.18 15.28
N GLU A 78 6.34 19.16 15.88
CA GLU A 78 6.72 18.63 17.20
C GLU A 78 8.20 18.21 17.26
N LEU A 79 8.66 17.46 16.25
CA LEU A 79 10.06 17.03 16.17
C LEU A 79 11.02 18.21 15.95
N THR A 80 10.61 19.21 15.19
CA THR A 80 11.40 20.44 14.97
C THR A 80 11.60 21.20 16.26
N GLU A 81 10.55 21.39 17.05
CA GLU A 81 10.61 22.04 18.36
C GLU A 81 11.54 21.28 19.32
N ARG A 82 11.35 19.96 19.46
CA ARG A 82 12.20 19.10 20.31
C ARG A 82 13.67 19.13 19.94
N ARG A 83 14.01 19.48 18.69
CA ARG A 83 15.37 19.53 18.14
C ARG A 83 15.94 20.96 18.04
N GLY A 84 15.34 21.91 18.75
CA GLY A 84 15.80 23.28 18.79
C GLY A 84 15.71 23.99 17.43
N GLY A 85 14.65 23.72 16.65
CA GLY A 85 14.41 24.33 15.34
C GLY A 85 14.98 23.55 14.13
N LYS A 86 15.68 22.44 14.36
CA LYS A 86 16.23 21.63 13.26
C LYS A 86 15.16 20.71 12.66
N ALA A 87 14.87 20.89 11.38
CA ALA A 87 13.87 20.06 10.67
C ALA A 87 14.20 18.57 10.72
N PRO A 88 13.20 17.70 11.00
CA PRO A 88 13.38 16.24 10.90
C PRO A 88 13.40 15.80 9.42
N THR A 89 14.04 14.65 9.17
CA THR A 89 13.96 14.01 7.87
C THR A 89 12.60 13.31 7.70
N HIS A 90 12.19 13.08 6.45
CA HIS A 90 10.97 12.31 6.13
C HIS A 90 10.95 10.96 6.84
N ARG A 91 12.07 10.23 6.84
CA ARG A 91 12.21 8.96 7.56
C ARG A 91 11.95 9.07 9.06
N GLN A 92 12.42 10.15 9.70
CA GLN A 92 12.18 10.37 11.13
C GLN A 92 10.69 10.60 11.44
N ILE A 93 9.97 11.27 10.53
CA ILE A 93 8.55 11.53 10.67
C ILE A 93 7.74 10.23 10.45
N THR A 94 8.01 9.49 9.38
CA THR A 94 7.28 8.25 9.06
C THR A 94 7.57 7.11 10.05
N GLN A 95 8.70 7.14 10.74
CA GLN A 95 9.06 6.17 11.79
C GLN A 95 8.73 6.65 13.21
N TRP A 96 8.21 7.85 13.35
CA TRP A 96 7.79 8.38 14.65
C TRP A 96 6.77 7.45 15.33
N ARG A 97 6.82 7.44 16.65
CA ARG A 97 5.88 6.67 17.47
C ARG A 97 5.39 7.55 18.61
N ASP A 98 4.12 7.39 18.93
CA ASP A 98 3.52 8.05 20.10
C ASP A 98 4.08 7.49 21.42
N VAL A 99 3.63 8.03 22.54
CA VAL A 99 4.03 7.61 23.89
C VAL A 99 3.67 6.15 24.20
N ARG A 100 2.77 5.54 23.42
CA ARG A 100 2.37 4.12 23.51
C ARG A 100 3.11 3.24 22.52
N GLY A 101 4.07 3.79 21.77
CA GLY A 101 4.83 3.09 20.75
C GLY A 101 4.07 2.82 19.45
N LYS A 102 2.88 3.41 19.26
CA LYS A 102 2.08 3.24 18.04
C LYS A 102 2.58 4.17 16.93
N ARG A 103 2.62 3.67 15.71
CA ARG A 103 2.83 4.48 14.51
C ARG A 103 1.55 5.22 14.15
N PRO A 104 1.61 6.47 13.66
CA PRO A 104 0.43 7.23 13.25
C PRO A 104 -0.14 6.75 11.91
N PHE A 105 0.72 6.19 11.06
CA PHE A 105 0.39 5.86 9.67
C PHE A 105 0.31 4.36 9.42
N THR A 106 -0.56 3.98 8.50
CA THR A 106 -0.63 2.64 7.92
C THR A 106 -0.70 2.73 6.40
N VAL A 107 -0.34 1.62 5.73
CA VAL A 107 -0.46 1.46 4.28
C VAL A 107 -1.77 0.73 4.01
N GLU A 108 -2.63 1.31 3.21
CA GLU A 108 -3.93 0.74 2.87
C GLU A 108 -4.18 0.81 1.35
N HIS A 109 -4.99 -0.11 0.86
CA HIS A 109 -5.36 -0.18 -0.55
C HIS A 109 -6.79 0.33 -0.72
N GLU A 110 -7.00 1.36 -1.54
CA GLU A 110 -8.33 1.83 -1.89
C GLU A 110 -9.17 0.67 -2.43
N TYR A 111 -8.57 -0.13 -3.34
CA TYR A 111 -9.14 -1.38 -3.82
C TYR A 111 -8.42 -2.57 -3.16
N PRO A 112 -9.11 -3.36 -2.30
CA PRO A 112 -8.46 -4.42 -1.54
C PRO A 112 -7.77 -5.47 -2.41
N ILE A 113 -6.58 -5.90 -2.02
CA ILE A 113 -5.82 -6.99 -2.65
C ILE A 113 -6.61 -8.31 -2.70
N LEU A 114 -7.65 -8.43 -1.90
CA LEU A 114 -8.58 -9.56 -1.95
C LEU A 114 -9.24 -9.72 -3.34
N ILE A 115 -9.49 -8.62 -4.05
CA ILE A 115 -10.13 -8.62 -5.38
C ILE A 115 -9.26 -9.37 -6.41
N PRO A 116 -8.02 -8.93 -6.72
CA PRO A 116 -7.18 -9.62 -7.69
C PRO A 116 -6.79 -11.03 -7.21
N LYS A 117 -6.67 -11.23 -5.90
CA LYS A 117 -6.41 -12.55 -5.34
C LYS A 117 -7.54 -13.53 -5.64
N LYS A 118 -8.80 -13.12 -5.44
CA LYS A 118 -9.97 -13.92 -5.81
C LYS A 118 -10.04 -14.10 -7.34
N GLY A 119 -9.82 -13.05 -8.10
CA GLY A 119 -9.77 -13.11 -9.56
C GLY A 119 -8.86 -14.21 -10.08
N VAL A 120 -7.64 -14.31 -9.54
CA VAL A 120 -6.65 -15.31 -9.96
C VAL A 120 -7.00 -16.71 -9.44
N LEU A 121 -7.43 -16.86 -8.19
CA LEU A 121 -7.62 -18.16 -7.55
C LEU A 121 -8.96 -18.81 -7.82
N ASP A 122 -10.02 -18.01 -7.93
CA ASP A 122 -11.40 -18.49 -8.01
C ASP A 122 -12.04 -18.22 -9.37
N ASP A 123 -11.77 -17.03 -9.95
CA ASP A 123 -12.40 -16.55 -11.19
C ASP A 123 -11.51 -16.78 -12.43
N HIS A 124 -10.35 -17.46 -12.28
CA HIS A 124 -9.43 -17.86 -13.34
C HIS A 124 -8.99 -16.71 -14.25
N TRP A 125 -8.69 -15.55 -13.67
CA TRP A 125 -8.14 -14.43 -14.43
C TRP A 125 -6.85 -14.84 -15.15
N THR A 126 -6.71 -14.39 -16.38
CA THR A 126 -5.45 -14.46 -17.11
C THR A 126 -4.40 -13.55 -16.47
N GLU A 127 -3.12 -13.81 -16.76
CA GLU A 127 -2.02 -12.94 -16.33
C GLU A 127 -2.23 -11.49 -16.82
N GLN A 128 -2.76 -11.29 -18.02
CA GLN A 128 -3.03 -9.96 -18.56
C GLN A 128 -4.13 -9.24 -17.76
N GLN A 129 -5.23 -9.92 -17.44
CA GLN A 129 -6.29 -9.34 -16.61
C GLN A 129 -5.78 -8.96 -15.21
N LEU A 130 -4.91 -9.78 -14.62
CA LEU A 130 -4.27 -9.45 -13.36
C LEU A 130 -3.38 -8.22 -13.48
N LYS A 131 -2.57 -8.12 -14.54
CA LYS A 131 -1.72 -6.96 -14.81
C LYS A 131 -2.56 -5.70 -14.98
N ASP A 132 -3.56 -5.72 -15.84
CA ASP A 132 -4.43 -4.58 -16.11
C ASP A 132 -5.10 -4.08 -14.84
N TRP A 133 -5.57 -5.00 -14.00
CA TRP A 133 -6.17 -4.64 -12.72
C TRP A 133 -5.15 -3.99 -11.77
N MET A 134 -3.99 -4.62 -11.61
CA MET A 134 -2.96 -4.12 -10.67
C MET A 134 -2.40 -2.77 -11.11
N TRP A 135 -2.18 -2.55 -12.40
CA TRP A 135 -1.73 -1.26 -12.90
C TRP A 135 -2.76 -0.15 -12.71
N THR A 136 -4.05 -0.48 -12.76
CA THR A 136 -5.15 0.49 -12.59
C THR A 136 -5.44 0.77 -11.12
N TYR A 137 -5.49 -0.27 -10.26
CA TYR A 137 -6.06 -0.21 -8.92
C TYR A 137 -5.10 -0.67 -7.81
N GLY A 138 -3.94 -1.21 -8.15
CA GLY A 138 -3.07 -1.90 -7.19
C GLY A 138 -2.22 -0.97 -6.31
N LYS A 139 -2.30 0.35 -6.46
CA LYS A 139 -1.54 1.29 -5.63
C LYS A 139 -2.09 1.39 -4.22
N ALA A 140 -1.19 1.53 -3.27
CA ALA A 140 -1.52 1.80 -1.87
C ALA A 140 -1.48 3.29 -1.55
N THR A 141 -2.22 3.67 -0.54
CA THR A 141 -2.30 5.02 0.02
C THR A 141 -1.85 4.97 1.48
N ILE A 142 -1.11 5.97 1.93
CA ILE A 142 -0.82 6.14 3.34
C ILE A 142 -1.98 6.89 3.99
N ILE A 143 -2.56 6.26 5.01
CA ILE A 143 -3.65 6.79 5.80
C ILE A 143 -3.32 6.75 7.30
N THR A 144 -4.10 7.43 8.11
CA THR A 144 -4.02 7.33 9.57
C THR A 144 -4.73 6.06 10.08
N HIS A 145 -4.43 5.64 11.31
CA HIS A 145 -5.18 4.54 11.93
C HIS A 145 -6.67 4.87 12.13
N PRO A 146 -7.07 6.09 12.58
CA PRO A 146 -8.49 6.46 12.64
C PRO A 146 -9.21 6.38 11.29
N GLU A 147 -8.54 6.74 10.18
CA GLU A 147 -9.11 6.56 8.84
C GLU A 147 -9.28 5.07 8.50
N ASN A 148 -8.27 4.26 8.82
CA ASN A 148 -8.34 2.81 8.60
C ASN A 148 -9.48 2.16 9.40
N ASP A 149 -9.73 2.62 10.61
CA ASP A 149 -10.83 2.14 11.46
C ASP A 149 -12.22 2.51 10.91
N ARG A 150 -12.32 3.59 10.12
CA ARG A 150 -13.55 4.00 9.42
C ARG A 150 -13.81 3.22 8.13
N LEU A 151 -12.80 2.55 7.57
CA LEU A 151 -12.95 1.78 6.35
C LEU A 151 -13.85 0.57 6.57
N LEU A 152 -14.80 0.37 5.67
CA LEU A 152 -15.60 -0.85 5.62
C LEU A 152 -14.68 -2.06 5.47
N ASN A 153 -15.08 -3.19 6.04
CA ASN A 153 -14.37 -4.45 5.96
C ASN A 153 -13.89 -4.77 4.55
N HIS A 154 -12.79 -5.50 4.46
CA HIS A 154 -12.24 -5.96 3.19
C HIS A 154 -13.30 -6.70 2.38
N THR A 155 -13.49 -6.27 1.15
CA THR A 155 -14.46 -6.84 0.22
C THR A 155 -13.77 -7.27 -1.07
N ALA A 156 -14.31 -8.30 -1.71
CA ALA A 156 -13.95 -8.65 -3.09
C ALA A 156 -14.93 -8.05 -4.11
N ASP A 157 -15.89 -7.24 -3.67
CA ASP A 157 -16.86 -6.56 -4.52
C ASP A 157 -16.30 -5.21 -4.99
N MET A 158 -16.14 -5.04 -6.30
CA MET A 158 -15.61 -3.83 -6.91
C MET A 158 -16.50 -2.60 -6.69
N GLN A 159 -17.83 -2.76 -6.65
CA GLN A 159 -18.74 -1.63 -6.45
C GLN A 159 -18.67 -1.11 -5.02
N ILE A 160 -18.52 -2.01 -4.06
CA ILE A 160 -18.31 -1.64 -2.65
C ILE A 160 -16.91 -1.03 -2.49
N ALA A 161 -15.89 -1.64 -3.10
CA ALA A 161 -14.52 -1.15 -3.04
C ALA A 161 -14.39 0.27 -3.59
N ALA A 162 -15.03 0.56 -4.73
CA ALA A 162 -15.01 1.89 -5.35
C ALA A 162 -15.60 3.02 -4.47
N LYS A 163 -16.39 2.66 -3.46
CA LYS A 163 -17.00 3.62 -2.52
C LYS A 163 -16.34 3.66 -1.15
N ARG A 164 -15.36 2.78 -0.87
CA ARG A 164 -14.77 2.66 0.47
C ARG A 164 -14.22 3.98 0.99
N TYR A 165 -13.36 4.63 0.22
CA TYR A 165 -12.71 5.88 0.63
C TYR A 165 -13.71 7.02 0.75
N SER A 166 -14.58 7.20 -0.24
CA SER A 166 -15.61 8.26 -0.19
C SER A 166 -16.58 8.06 0.98
N THR A 167 -17.00 6.83 1.25
CA THR A 167 -17.88 6.52 2.40
C THR A 167 -17.20 6.77 3.74
N ALA A 168 -15.90 6.49 3.84
CA ALA A 168 -15.09 6.76 5.03
C ALA A 168 -14.64 8.23 5.14
N GLY A 169 -14.97 9.07 4.16
CA GLY A 169 -14.54 10.48 4.11
C GLY A 169 -13.05 10.67 3.82
N ILE A 170 -12.39 9.64 3.25
CA ILE A 170 -10.96 9.70 2.95
C ILE A 170 -10.74 10.39 1.61
N LYS A 171 -10.00 11.48 1.63
CA LYS A 171 -9.54 12.19 0.43
C LYS A 171 -8.05 11.98 0.27
N THR A 172 -7.59 11.78 -0.97
CA THR A 172 -6.19 11.49 -1.27
C THR A 172 -5.50 12.66 -1.93
N VAL A 173 -4.23 12.84 -1.60
CA VAL A 173 -3.33 13.86 -2.17
C VAL A 173 -1.99 13.22 -2.53
N HIS A 174 -1.26 13.86 -3.43
CA HIS A 174 0.10 13.44 -3.75
C HIS A 174 1.12 14.21 -2.89
N HIS A 175 2.01 13.46 -2.25
CA HIS A 175 3.11 13.99 -1.46
C HIS A 175 4.44 13.73 -2.17
N TYR A 176 5.13 14.81 -2.56
CA TYR A 176 6.36 14.73 -3.37
C TYR A 176 7.65 15.10 -2.61
N ASN A 177 7.58 15.41 -1.31
CA ASN A 177 8.73 15.90 -0.56
C ASN A 177 9.48 14.75 0.13
N PHE A 178 10.30 14.05 -0.63
CA PHE A 178 11.24 13.03 -0.11
C PHE A 178 12.67 13.55 0.11
N THR A 179 12.86 14.87 0.20
CA THR A 179 14.17 15.50 0.45
C THR A 179 14.54 15.53 1.93
#